data_613a143d1c4a4d3b3b211ec5f5885672
#
_entry.id   613a143d1c4a4d3b3b211ec5f5885672
#
_cell.length_a   1.000
_cell.length_b   1.000
_cell.length_c   1.000
_cell.angle_alpha   90.00
_cell.angle_beta   90.00
_cell.angle_gamma   90.00
#
_symmetry.space_group_name_H-M   'P 1'
#
loop_
_entity.id
_entity.type
_entity.pdbx_description
1 polymer ?
#
loop_
_entity_poly.entity_id
_entity_poly.type
_entity_poly.pdbx_seq_one_letter_code
_entity_poly.pdbx_strand_id
1 'polypeptide(L)'
;MIRISRTLSWGVAALALVPWPAAGQVTIPTDNTAYGTTAAEFLLLGASARGLALSDAYAALATDVSALYYNPAGIAQLDRPGALFTTYSYVADTRYNWVGAAFPFGGGARAFGLQVGNFGFSDQPVYTVEQPDGTGGTYSVSETFLGATLAQSFSDRFSAGITGKFISDKLGQVTGRAFAVDFGTSFHATTAGRPIRASFVIQNLGSTLSHTGIPLDVTVTRPPVPGQVDVPQEGQPATLNSKGWGLPVLFRVGVALDAVSSGQNRVTLLSEFNQPNNNRAGFAFGAELSISDIAKTGFYFQGRGSWQYAAANDLDPGTAAGFSTGLSGKANKQGLAAGFGVGYKRNRFGLGTDYAYRSMGLLGGTNVLTFTVNW
;
A
#
# COMPACT_ATOMS: atom_id res chain seq x y z
N MET A 1 -4.26 -57.48 -36.59
CA MET A 1 -5.06 -56.54 -35.79
C MET A 1 -4.54 -56.49 -34.37
N ILE A 2 -3.67 -55.55 -34.06
CA ILE A 2 -3.10 -55.36 -32.70
C ILE A 2 -3.52 -53.96 -32.24
N ARG A 3 -4.40 -53.93 -31.25
CA ARG A 3 -4.79 -52.68 -30.54
C ARG A 3 -3.71 -52.30 -29.55
N ILE A 4 -3.06 -51.19 -29.77
CA ILE A 4 -2.15 -50.56 -28.77
C ILE A 4 -2.96 -49.56 -27.97
N SER A 5 -3.24 -49.88 -26.72
CA SER A 5 -3.79 -48.94 -25.73
C SER A 5 -2.69 -47.97 -25.26
N ARG A 6 -2.85 -46.70 -25.57
CA ARG A 6 -1.98 -45.64 -25.00
C ARG A 6 -2.57 -45.19 -23.66
N THR A 7 -2.01 -45.68 -22.59
CA THR A 7 -2.17 -45.09 -21.26
C THR A 7 -1.34 -43.82 -21.17
N LEU A 8 -2.02 -42.67 -21.13
CA LEU A 8 -1.39 -41.36 -20.85
C LEU A 8 -1.16 -41.28 -19.36
N SER A 9 0.08 -41.51 -18.93
CA SER A 9 0.55 -41.23 -17.56
C SER A 9 0.73 -39.71 -17.41
N TRP A 10 -0.08 -39.12 -16.57
CA TRP A 10 0.08 -37.73 -16.13
C TRP A 10 1.25 -37.65 -15.14
N GLY A 11 2.43 -37.34 -15.65
CA GLY A 11 3.57 -36.94 -14.83
C GLY A 11 3.34 -35.52 -14.29
N VAL A 12 2.96 -35.43 -13.03
CA VAL A 12 3.06 -34.16 -12.27
C VAL A 12 4.55 -33.88 -12.09
N ALA A 13 5.11 -33.03 -12.92
CA ALA A 13 6.44 -32.47 -12.69
C ALA A 13 6.34 -31.51 -11.51
N ALA A 14 6.57 -32.01 -10.29
CA ALA A 14 6.92 -31.19 -9.14
C ALA A 14 8.25 -30.52 -9.47
N LEU A 15 8.25 -29.22 -9.80
CA LEU A 15 9.46 -28.43 -9.82
C LEU A 15 9.95 -28.34 -8.37
N ALA A 16 10.82 -29.28 -7.99
CA ALA A 16 11.63 -29.16 -6.81
C ALA A 16 12.55 -27.96 -7.02
N LEU A 17 12.25 -26.84 -6.36
CA LEU A 17 13.19 -25.75 -6.14
C LEU A 17 14.30 -26.31 -5.26
N VAL A 18 15.29 -26.94 -5.87
CA VAL A 18 16.57 -27.25 -5.24
C VAL A 18 17.20 -25.89 -4.91
N PRO A 19 17.49 -25.57 -3.65
CA PRO A 19 18.26 -24.37 -3.33
C PRO A 19 19.66 -24.57 -3.89
N TRP A 20 19.95 -23.93 -5.02
CA TRP A 20 21.31 -23.79 -5.51
C TRP A 20 22.07 -22.98 -4.47
N PRO A 21 23.23 -23.43 -3.98
CA PRO A 21 24.07 -22.59 -3.15
C PRO A 21 24.51 -21.42 -4.01
N ALA A 22 23.89 -20.26 -3.81
CA ALA A 22 24.31 -19.01 -4.41
C ALA A 22 25.67 -18.62 -3.80
N ALA A 23 26.74 -19.10 -4.41
CA ALA A 23 28.06 -18.55 -4.19
C ALA A 23 28.06 -17.13 -4.78
N GLY A 24 27.88 -16.15 -3.92
CA GLY A 24 27.78 -14.73 -4.26
C GLY A 24 26.62 -14.05 -3.54
N GLN A 25 26.46 -14.25 -2.24
CA GLN A 25 25.69 -13.33 -1.42
C GLN A 25 26.38 -11.97 -1.51
N VAL A 26 25.83 -11.08 -2.34
CA VAL A 26 26.05 -9.65 -2.17
C VAL A 26 25.46 -9.36 -0.78
N THR A 27 26.31 -9.27 0.22
CA THR A 27 25.94 -8.73 1.54
C THR A 27 25.57 -7.27 1.27
N ILE A 28 24.28 -7.00 1.12
CA ILE A 28 23.78 -5.64 1.13
C ILE A 28 24.16 -5.10 2.51
N PRO A 29 24.95 -4.01 2.60
CA PRO A 29 25.32 -3.46 3.90
C PRO A 29 24.05 -3.17 4.69
N THR A 30 23.92 -3.76 5.86
CA THR A 30 22.76 -3.62 6.74
C THR A 30 22.65 -2.22 7.34
N ASP A 31 23.73 -1.45 7.30
CA ASP A 31 23.93 -0.20 8.03
C ASP A 31 23.40 1.04 7.28
N ASN A 32 22.91 0.91 6.03
CA ASN A 32 22.48 2.04 5.20
C ASN A 32 20.97 2.12 4.97
N THR A 33 20.16 1.33 5.67
CA THR A 33 18.70 1.43 5.54
C THR A 33 18.20 2.66 6.28
N ALA A 34 17.53 3.56 5.54
CA ALA A 34 17.10 4.87 6.03
C ALA A 34 15.78 4.78 6.85
N TYR A 35 15.72 3.88 7.85
CA TYR A 35 14.54 3.74 8.71
C TYR A 35 14.18 5.05 9.41
N GLY A 36 12.88 5.40 9.42
CA GLY A 36 12.36 6.57 10.11
C GLY A 36 12.86 7.92 9.57
N THR A 37 13.31 7.96 8.30
CA THR A 37 13.85 9.16 7.67
C THR A 37 12.91 9.79 6.64
N THR A 38 11.67 9.31 6.56
CA THR A 38 10.63 9.84 5.68
C THR A 38 9.44 10.37 6.49
N ALA A 39 8.71 11.31 5.91
CA ALA A 39 7.43 11.80 6.42
C ALA A 39 6.28 11.16 5.67
N ALA A 40 5.05 11.28 6.20
CA ALA A 40 3.82 10.79 5.56
C ALA A 40 3.84 9.28 5.24
N GLU A 41 4.30 8.45 6.17
CA GLU A 41 4.35 6.98 6.04
C GLU A 41 2.98 6.34 5.76
N PHE A 42 1.89 7.03 6.11
CA PHE A 42 0.53 6.58 5.82
C PHE A 42 0.25 6.38 4.31
N LEU A 43 1.06 7.00 3.43
CA LEU A 43 1.00 6.80 1.99
C LEU A 43 1.33 5.37 1.55
N LEU A 44 1.95 4.56 2.43
CA LEU A 44 2.24 3.14 2.19
C LEU A 44 1.14 2.20 2.70
N LEU A 45 0.09 2.73 3.33
CA LEU A 45 -1.04 1.94 3.82
C LEU A 45 -1.95 1.53 2.66
N GLY A 46 -2.19 0.24 2.50
CA GLY A 46 -2.97 -0.31 1.39
C GLY A 46 -4.41 0.19 1.33
N ALA A 47 -4.91 0.47 0.13
CA ALA A 47 -6.18 1.15 -0.12
C ALA A 47 -7.37 0.20 -0.35
N SER A 48 -7.20 -1.13 -0.30
CA SER A 48 -8.31 -2.07 -0.44
C SER A 48 -8.10 -3.38 0.30
N ALA A 49 -9.19 -3.97 0.79
CA ALA A 49 -9.15 -5.30 1.38
C ALA A 49 -8.61 -6.35 0.39
N ARG A 50 -8.93 -6.21 -0.91
CA ARG A 50 -8.41 -7.11 -1.95
C ARG A 50 -6.89 -7.06 -2.03
N GLY A 51 -6.29 -5.87 -2.07
CA GLY A 51 -4.84 -5.71 -2.12
C GLY A 51 -4.16 -6.16 -0.82
N LEU A 52 -4.73 -5.80 0.33
CA LEU A 52 -4.20 -6.19 1.65
C LEU A 52 -4.27 -7.71 1.89
N ALA A 53 -5.33 -8.40 1.41
CA ALA A 53 -5.43 -9.87 1.45
C ALA A 53 -4.38 -10.56 0.58
N LEU A 54 -3.77 -9.84 -0.36
CA LEU A 54 -2.68 -10.29 -1.22
C LEU A 54 -1.31 -9.76 -0.75
N SER A 55 -1.22 -9.26 0.47
CA SER A 55 -0.01 -8.63 1.05
C SER A 55 0.56 -7.52 0.14
N ASP A 56 -0.34 -6.77 -0.49
CA ASP A 56 -0.06 -5.72 -1.47
C ASP A 56 0.65 -6.20 -2.76
N ALA A 57 0.80 -7.52 -3.00
CA ALA A 57 1.24 -8.09 -4.27
C ALA A 57 0.14 -7.98 -5.34
N TYR A 58 -0.29 -6.76 -5.62
CA TYR A 58 -1.54 -6.53 -6.33
C TYR A 58 -1.41 -5.65 -7.57
N ALA A 59 -0.28 -4.95 -7.76
CA ALA A 59 -0.10 -3.96 -8.83
C ALA A 59 -0.32 -4.54 -10.25
N ALA A 60 0.04 -5.81 -10.48
CA ALA A 60 -0.18 -6.48 -11.76
C ALA A 60 -1.63 -6.98 -11.97
N LEU A 61 -2.41 -7.12 -10.88
CA LEU A 61 -3.80 -7.57 -10.93
C LEU A 61 -4.81 -6.43 -10.74
N ALA A 62 -4.36 -5.24 -10.32
CA ALA A 62 -5.20 -4.09 -10.03
C ALA A 62 -5.84 -3.54 -11.32
N THR A 63 -7.09 -3.92 -11.56
CA THR A 63 -7.92 -3.53 -12.71
C THR A 63 -9.31 -3.04 -12.29
N ASP A 64 -9.47 -2.72 -11.02
CA ASP A 64 -10.65 -2.10 -10.43
C ASP A 64 -10.33 -0.68 -9.93
N VAL A 65 -11.26 -0.03 -9.24
CA VAL A 65 -11.08 1.34 -8.72
C VAL A 65 -9.87 1.47 -7.79
N SER A 66 -9.51 0.41 -7.06
CA SER A 66 -8.34 0.43 -6.17
C SER A 66 -7.00 0.56 -6.92
N ALA A 67 -6.99 0.35 -8.24
CA ALA A 67 -5.84 0.62 -9.09
C ALA A 67 -5.36 2.09 -9.00
N LEU A 68 -6.24 3.04 -8.67
CA LEU A 68 -5.86 4.43 -8.37
C LEU A 68 -4.71 4.52 -7.37
N TYR A 69 -4.66 3.60 -6.40
CA TYR A 69 -3.60 3.52 -5.41
C TYR A 69 -2.48 2.56 -5.84
N TYR A 70 -2.81 1.32 -6.27
CA TYR A 70 -1.82 0.26 -6.47
C TYR A 70 -1.04 0.39 -7.79
N ASN A 71 -1.71 0.78 -8.87
CA ASN A 71 -1.11 0.94 -10.20
C ASN A 71 -2.01 1.83 -11.07
N PRO A 72 -1.68 3.10 -11.25
CA PRO A 72 -2.54 4.03 -11.99
C PRO A 72 -2.88 3.56 -13.42
N ALA A 73 -2.03 2.74 -14.06
CA ALA A 73 -2.33 2.18 -15.38
C ALA A 73 -3.56 1.26 -15.40
N GLY A 74 -3.89 0.65 -14.25
CA GLY A 74 -4.97 -0.33 -14.17
C GLY A 74 -6.36 0.25 -14.38
N ILE A 75 -6.59 1.55 -14.10
CA ILE A 75 -7.90 2.17 -14.35
C ILE A 75 -8.23 2.31 -15.84
N ALA A 76 -7.22 2.27 -16.73
CA ALA A 76 -7.47 2.27 -18.18
C ALA A 76 -8.13 0.97 -18.68
N GLN A 77 -8.24 -0.06 -17.81
CA GLN A 77 -8.87 -1.35 -18.13
C GLN A 77 -10.31 -1.44 -17.59
N LEU A 78 -10.81 -0.38 -16.99
CA LEU A 78 -12.19 -0.34 -16.50
C LEU A 78 -13.18 -0.32 -17.67
N ASP A 79 -14.17 -1.20 -17.62
CA ASP A 79 -15.26 -1.27 -18.60
C ASP A 79 -16.41 -0.28 -18.27
N ARG A 80 -16.44 0.24 -17.04
CA ARG A 80 -17.51 1.11 -16.53
C ARG A 80 -17.02 1.98 -15.37
N PRO A 81 -17.73 3.08 -15.06
CA PRO A 81 -17.46 3.86 -13.86
C PRO A 81 -17.65 3.04 -12.60
N GLY A 82 -16.93 3.43 -11.55
CA GLY A 82 -17.07 2.81 -10.25
C GLY A 82 -16.50 3.67 -9.14
N ALA A 83 -16.92 3.35 -7.92
CA ALA A 83 -16.40 3.93 -6.69
C ALA A 83 -16.10 2.83 -5.67
N LEU A 84 -15.13 3.10 -4.81
CA LEU A 84 -14.68 2.17 -3.78
C LEU A 84 -14.40 2.93 -2.49
N PHE A 85 -14.85 2.37 -1.37
CA PHE A 85 -14.58 2.86 -0.03
C PHE A 85 -13.93 1.76 0.80
N THR A 86 -12.85 2.09 1.49
CA THR A 86 -12.14 1.20 2.42
C THR A 86 -11.99 1.85 3.78
N THR A 87 -12.17 1.08 4.84
CA THR A 87 -11.95 1.51 6.21
C THR A 87 -11.34 0.38 7.04
N TYR A 88 -10.40 0.73 7.90
CA TYR A 88 -9.86 -0.20 8.92
C TYR A 88 -9.20 0.54 10.08
N SER A 89 -9.22 -0.11 11.25
CA SER A 89 -8.41 0.29 12.39
C SER A 89 -6.98 -0.25 12.20
N TYR A 90 -6.01 0.60 12.49
CA TYR A 90 -4.59 0.27 12.42
C TYR A 90 -4.03 0.14 13.84
N VAL A 91 -2.74 0.34 14.04
CA VAL A 91 -2.09 0.23 15.37
C VAL A 91 -2.44 1.42 16.24
N ALA A 92 -2.47 1.24 17.57
CA ALA A 92 -2.65 2.31 18.56
C ALA A 92 -3.91 3.17 18.32
N ASP A 93 -5.03 2.51 18.05
CA ASP A 93 -6.35 3.14 17.81
C ASP A 93 -6.39 4.16 16.66
N THR A 94 -5.39 4.17 15.81
CA THR A 94 -5.41 4.94 14.57
C THR A 94 -6.35 4.29 13.55
N ARG A 95 -6.89 5.09 12.64
CA ARG A 95 -7.81 4.64 11.59
C ARG A 95 -7.35 5.12 10.23
N TYR A 96 -7.48 4.25 9.25
CA TYR A 96 -7.31 4.60 7.85
C TYR A 96 -8.62 4.48 7.10
N ASN A 97 -8.93 5.50 6.31
CA ASN A 97 -10.06 5.54 5.39
C ASN A 97 -9.57 5.93 4.00
N TRP A 98 -10.08 5.26 2.99
CA TRP A 98 -9.76 5.57 1.60
C TRP A 98 -11.02 5.53 0.73
N VAL A 99 -11.15 6.51 -0.16
CA VAL A 99 -12.22 6.60 -1.15
C VAL A 99 -11.59 6.85 -2.50
N GLY A 100 -12.07 6.14 -3.52
CA GLY A 100 -11.71 6.38 -4.91
C GLY A 100 -12.91 6.26 -5.83
N ALA A 101 -12.86 7.01 -6.92
CA ALA A 101 -13.81 6.89 -8.03
C ALA A 101 -13.06 7.00 -9.35
N ALA A 102 -13.44 6.18 -10.34
CA ALA A 102 -12.80 6.14 -11.63
C ALA A 102 -13.83 6.06 -12.77
N PHE A 103 -13.54 6.77 -13.84
CA PHE A 103 -14.44 7.00 -14.96
C PHE A 103 -13.71 6.73 -16.27
N PRO A 104 -14.01 5.60 -16.97
CA PRO A 104 -13.50 5.35 -18.31
C PRO A 104 -14.17 6.31 -19.32
N PHE A 105 -13.40 6.75 -20.32
CA PHE A 105 -13.85 7.60 -21.42
C PHE A 105 -13.08 7.28 -22.71
N GLY A 106 -13.44 7.96 -23.79
CA GLY A 106 -12.74 7.78 -25.07
C GLY A 106 -12.87 6.35 -25.63
N GLY A 107 -14.05 5.74 -25.52
CA GLY A 107 -14.29 4.37 -25.99
C GLY A 107 -13.66 3.29 -25.13
N GLY A 108 -13.32 3.60 -23.85
CA GLY A 108 -12.71 2.65 -22.93
C GLY A 108 -11.17 2.60 -22.98
N ALA A 109 -10.53 3.38 -23.88
CA ALA A 109 -9.07 3.41 -23.97
C ALA A 109 -8.41 4.33 -22.95
N ARG A 110 -9.18 5.16 -22.27
CA ARG A 110 -8.71 6.17 -21.29
C ARG A 110 -9.57 6.14 -20.06
N ALA A 111 -8.98 6.50 -18.93
CA ALA A 111 -9.74 6.70 -17.70
C ALA A 111 -9.16 7.87 -16.90
N PHE A 112 -10.07 8.54 -16.19
CA PHE A 112 -9.77 9.53 -15.18
C PHE A 112 -10.24 9.01 -13.83
N GLY A 113 -9.53 9.33 -12.75
CA GLY A 113 -9.95 8.96 -11.41
C GLY A 113 -9.51 9.96 -10.37
N LEU A 114 -10.23 9.95 -9.26
CA LEU A 114 -9.96 10.75 -8.07
C LEU A 114 -9.89 9.82 -6.86
N GLN A 115 -9.02 10.15 -5.91
CA GLN A 115 -8.86 9.41 -4.68
C GLN A 115 -8.54 10.32 -3.50
N VAL A 116 -9.00 9.92 -2.32
CA VAL A 116 -8.68 10.56 -1.05
C VAL A 116 -8.34 9.47 -0.04
N GLY A 117 -7.22 9.62 0.66
CA GLY A 117 -6.87 8.80 1.81
C GLY A 117 -6.71 9.68 3.05
N ASN A 118 -7.18 9.20 4.18
CA ASN A 118 -7.05 9.86 5.48
C ASN A 118 -6.60 8.85 6.54
N PHE A 119 -5.61 9.23 7.32
CA PHE A 119 -5.08 8.47 8.44
C PHE A 119 -4.97 9.36 9.68
N GLY A 120 -5.21 8.81 10.84
CA GLY A 120 -5.07 9.56 12.08
C GLY A 120 -5.88 8.97 13.23
N PHE A 121 -6.00 9.75 14.30
CA PHE A 121 -6.81 9.46 15.45
C PHE A 121 -7.61 10.69 15.87
N SER A 122 -8.71 10.44 16.60
CA SER A 122 -9.57 11.49 17.17
C SER A 122 -8.90 12.21 18.34
N ASP A 123 -9.52 13.30 18.77
CA ASP A 123 -9.01 14.13 19.85
C ASP A 123 -8.59 13.32 21.09
N GLN A 124 -7.35 13.54 21.52
CA GLN A 124 -6.75 12.99 22.72
C GLN A 124 -6.52 14.12 23.73
N PRO A 125 -6.74 13.89 25.04
CA PRO A 125 -6.47 14.91 26.05
C PRO A 125 -4.97 15.17 26.18
N VAL A 126 -4.64 16.43 26.43
CA VAL A 126 -3.27 16.86 26.71
C VAL A 126 -3.00 16.73 28.22
N TYR A 127 -1.95 15.97 28.57
CA TYR A 127 -1.44 15.83 29.92
C TYR A 127 -0.06 16.49 30.02
N THR A 128 0.21 17.17 31.16
CA THR A 128 1.53 17.66 31.44
C THR A 128 1.99 17.18 32.83
N VAL A 129 3.27 17.40 33.16
CA VAL A 129 3.79 17.05 34.49
C VAL A 129 3.08 17.84 35.60
N GLU A 130 2.71 19.09 35.32
CA GLU A 130 2.01 19.99 36.23
C GLU A 130 0.51 19.68 36.31
N GLN A 131 -0.06 19.10 35.29
CA GLN A 131 -1.49 18.75 35.18
C GLN A 131 -1.69 17.29 34.72
N PRO A 132 -1.40 16.30 35.57
CA PRO A 132 -1.47 14.88 35.24
C PRO A 132 -2.89 14.38 34.99
N ASP A 133 -3.90 15.09 35.49
CA ASP A 133 -5.32 14.80 35.28
C ASP A 133 -5.86 15.39 33.94
N GLY A 134 -5.01 16.13 33.25
CA GLY A 134 -5.33 16.77 31.97
C GLY A 134 -5.42 18.28 32.03
N THR A 135 -4.97 18.95 30.97
CA THR A 135 -4.99 20.43 30.86
C THR A 135 -6.35 20.98 30.43
N GLY A 136 -7.33 20.12 30.10
CA GLY A 136 -8.60 20.48 29.44
C GLY A 136 -8.46 20.74 27.93
N GLY A 137 -7.25 20.77 27.40
CA GLY A 137 -6.99 20.84 25.96
C GLY A 137 -6.96 19.47 25.31
N THR A 138 -7.17 19.42 23.98
CA THR A 138 -7.05 18.21 23.18
C THR A 138 -6.11 18.42 22.00
N TYR A 139 -5.58 17.33 21.46
CA TYR A 139 -4.83 17.31 20.22
C TYR A 139 -5.28 16.12 19.35
N SER A 140 -5.17 16.26 18.05
CA SER A 140 -5.47 15.20 17.07
C SER A 140 -4.40 15.15 15.99
N VAL A 141 -4.33 14.01 15.32
CA VAL A 141 -3.49 13.80 14.13
C VAL A 141 -4.38 13.45 12.94
N SER A 142 -4.16 14.13 11.83
CA SER A 142 -4.87 13.89 10.59
C SER A 142 -3.92 14.06 9.41
N GLU A 143 -3.52 12.97 8.83
CA GLU A 143 -2.74 12.91 7.61
C GLU A 143 -3.66 12.57 6.44
N THR A 144 -3.66 13.41 5.41
CA THR A 144 -4.59 13.28 4.28
C THR A 144 -3.86 13.46 2.96
N PHE A 145 -4.23 12.69 1.95
CA PHE A 145 -3.86 12.99 0.59
C PHE A 145 -5.06 13.04 -0.33
N LEU A 146 -4.98 13.90 -1.35
CA LEU A 146 -5.88 13.98 -2.50
C LEU A 146 -5.09 13.63 -3.75
N GLY A 147 -5.58 12.69 -4.55
CA GLY A 147 -4.94 12.25 -5.80
C GLY A 147 -5.87 12.35 -6.99
N ALA A 148 -5.31 12.77 -8.14
CA ALA A 148 -5.96 12.75 -9.44
C ALA A 148 -5.13 11.93 -10.42
N THR A 149 -5.77 10.99 -11.12
CA THR A 149 -5.14 10.01 -11.98
C THR A 149 -5.65 10.12 -13.41
N LEU A 150 -4.73 10.02 -14.37
CA LEU A 150 -5.02 9.81 -15.78
C LEU A 150 -4.33 8.56 -16.25
N ALA A 151 -5.04 7.71 -16.99
CA ALA A 151 -4.50 6.49 -17.57
C ALA A 151 -4.97 6.30 -19.00
N GLN A 152 -4.13 5.62 -19.79
CA GLN A 152 -4.41 5.32 -21.20
C GLN A 152 -3.89 3.92 -21.57
N SER A 153 -4.70 3.18 -22.29
CA SER A 153 -4.29 1.99 -23.03
C SER A 153 -3.74 2.42 -24.40
N PHE A 154 -2.49 2.12 -24.66
CA PHE A 154 -1.80 2.43 -25.93
C PHE A 154 -1.96 1.29 -26.95
N SER A 155 -2.21 0.10 -26.43
CA SER A 155 -2.50 -1.09 -27.22
C SER A 155 -3.25 -2.10 -26.34
N ASP A 156 -3.70 -3.20 -26.93
CA ASP A 156 -4.35 -4.32 -26.21
C ASP A 156 -3.43 -4.97 -25.16
N ARG A 157 -2.11 -4.68 -25.23
CA ARG A 157 -1.10 -5.29 -24.36
C ARG A 157 -0.44 -4.32 -23.41
N PHE A 158 -0.57 -3.01 -23.63
CA PHE A 158 0.16 -2.02 -22.84
C PHE A 158 -0.69 -0.83 -22.47
N SER A 159 -0.70 -0.51 -21.18
CA SER A 159 -1.29 0.71 -20.63
C SER A 159 -0.32 1.40 -19.67
N ALA A 160 -0.45 2.71 -19.53
CA ALA A 160 0.28 3.51 -18.56
C ALA A 160 -0.66 4.51 -17.90
N GLY A 161 -0.28 4.95 -16.71
CA GLY A 161 -1.02 5.94 -15.94
C GLY A 161 -0.11 6.78 -15.06
N ILE A 162 -0.60 7.96 -14.73
CA ILE A 162 0.06 8.92 -13.86
C ILE A 162 -0.94 9.46 -12.84
N THR A 163 -0.50 9.61 -11.60
CA THR A 163 -1.26 10.23 -10.51
C THR A 163 -0.50 11.42 -9.96
N GLY A 164 -1.15 12.58 -9.85
CA GLY A 164 -0.66 13.70 -9.05
C GLY A 164 -1.32 13.66 -7.67
N LYS A 165 -0.54 13.84 -6.61
CA LYS A 165 -1.00 13.84 -5.21
C LYS A 165 -0.66 15.14 -4.52
N PHE A 166 -1.61 15.65 -3.74
CA PHE A 166 -1.39 16.68 -2.72
C PHE A 166 -1.51 16.04 -1.34
N ILE A 167 -0.52 16.22 -0.49
CA ILE A 167 -0.43 15.65 0.84
C ILE A 167 -0.50 16.78 1.87
N SER A 168 -1.30 16.59 2.92
CA SER A 168 -1.40 17.46 4.09
C SER A 168 -1.28 16.61 5.34
N ASP A 169 -0.28 16.93 6.15
CA ASP A 169 0.04 16.25 7.40
C ASP A 169 -0.17 17.24 8.55
N LYS A 170 -1.23 17.03 9.35
CA LYS A 170 -1.57 17.84 10.51
C LYS A 170 -1.27 17.05 11.78
N LEU A 171 -0.28 17.53 12.54
CA LEU A 171 0.16 16.96 13.81
C LEU A 171 -0.15 17.97 14.93
N GLY A 172 -1.33 17.85 15.53
CA GLY A 172 -1.82 18.83 16.52
C GLY A 172 -1.94 20.23 15.92
N GLN A 173 -1.06 21.15 16.32
CA GLN A 173 -1.06 22.56 15.91
C GLN A 173 -0.06 22.88 14.77
N VAL A 174 0.69 21.89 14.29
CA VAL A 174 1.59 22.08 13.14
C VAL A 174 1.03 21.38 11.91
N THR A 175 1.32 21.94 10.74
CA THR A 175 0.88 21.40 9.46
C THR A 175 2.03 21.36 8.47
N GLY A 176 2.21 20.21 7.83
CA GLY A 176 3.11 20.00 6.71
C GLY A 176 2.34 19.80 5.41
N ARG A 177 2.94 20.16 4.28
CA ARG A 177 2.36 19.95 2.94
C ARG A 177 3.42 19.46 1.98
N ALA A 178 3.02 18.57 1.07
CA ALA A 178 3.88 18.06 0.02
C ALA A 178 3.08 17.74 -1.25
N PHE A 179 3.81 17.62 -2.36
CA PHE A 179 3.28 17.12 -3.62
C PHE A 179 4.05 15.86 -4.02
N ALA A 180 3.35 14.91 -4.64
CA ALA A 180 3.93 13.70 -5.16
C ALA A 180 3.32 13.29 -6.49
N VAL A 181 4.04 12.44 -7.22
CA VAL A 181 3.60 11.84 -8.47
C VAL A 181 3.79 10.34 -8.38
N ASP A 182 2.81 9.57 -8.84
CA ASP A 182 2.94 8.15 -9.09
C ASP A 182 2.94 7.91 -10.59
N PHE A 183 3.70 6.90 -11.01
CA PHE A 183 3.71 6.41 -12.38
C PHE A 183 3.54 4.90 -12.37
N GLY A 184 2.70 4.38 -13.25
CA GLY A 184 2.45 2.95 -13.36
C GLY A 184 2.30 2.50 -14.81
N THR A 185 2.69 1.25 -15.05
CA THR A 185 2.48 0.56 -16.32
C THR A 185 1.86 -0.80 -16.09
N SER A 186 1.14 -1.29 -17.07
CA SER A 186 0.60 -2.64 -17.10
C SER A 186 0.84 -3.25 -18.49
N PHE A 187 1.39 -4.44 -18.49
CA PHE A 187 1.64 -5.23 -19.69
C PHE A 187 0.92 -6.55 -19.62
N HIS A 188 0.24 -6.92 -20.72
CA HIS A 188 -0.55 -8.12 -20.85
C HIS A 188 0.01 -9.00 -21.98
N ALA A 189 0.18 -10.28 -21.68
CA ALA A 189 0.65 -11.27 -22.65
C ALA A 189 -0.04 -12.62 -22.40
N THR A 190 0.24 -13.56 -23.26
CA THR A 190 -0.18 -14.96 -23.10
C THR A 190 1.06 -15.84 -23.21
N THR A 191 1.28 -16.69 -22.21
CA THR A 191 2.36 -17.68 -22.21
C THR A 191 1.77 -19.07 -22.02
N ALA A 192 2.16 -20.03 -22.88
CA ALA A 192 1.61 -21.40 -22.87
C ALA A 192 0.05 -21.44 -22.82
N GLY A 193 -0.62 -20.52 -23.53
CA GLY A 193 -2.08 -20.40 -23.56
C GLY A 193 -2.69 -19.78 -22.30
N ARG A 194 -1.91 -19.27 -21.37
CA ARG A 194 -2.37 -18.67 -20.11
C ARG A 194 -2.09 -17.17 -20.08
N PRO A 195 -3.06 -16.34 -19.66
CA PRO A 195 -2.84 -14.91 -19.48
C PRO A 195 -1.79 -14.65 -18.41
N ILE A 196 -0.84 -13.78 -18.73
CA ILE A 196 0.16 -13.24 -17.80
C ILE A 196 0.11 -11.73 -17.86
N ARG A 197 0.23 -11.10 -16.70
CA ARG A 197 0.29 -9.64 -16.54
C ARG A 197 1.55 -9.27 -15.80
N ALA A 198 2.17 -8.18 -16.22
CA ALA A 198 3.32 -7.60 -15.53
C ALA A 198 3.05 -6.12 -15.29
N SER A 199 3.58 -5.60 -14.21
CA SER A 199 3.45 -4.19 -13.83
C SER A 199 4.78 -3.65 -13.33
N PHE A 200 4.95 -2.37 -13.56
CA PHE A 200 6.02 -1.56 -13.01
C PHE A 200 5.39 -0.28 -12.46
N VAL A 201 5.69 0.05 -11.21
CA VAL A 201 5.10 1.20 -10.53
C VAL A 201 6.15 1.92 -9.69
N ILE A 202 6.15 3.24 -9.75
CA ILE A 202 6.85 4.12 -8.81
C ILE A 202 5.77 4.98 -8.14
N GLN A 203 5.77 5.01 -6.81
CA GLN A 203 4.80 5.78 -6.03
C GLN A 203 5.50 6.82 -5.17
N ASN A 204 4.78 7.93 -4.92
CA ASN A 204 5.16 8.98 -3.98
C ASN A 204 6.49 9.69 -4.31
N LEU A 205 6.87 9.76 -5.59
CA LEU A 205 8.01 10.57 -6.02
C LEU A 205 7.63 12.04 -5.90
N GLY A 206 8.21 12.79 -4.94
CA GLY A 206 7.73 14.13 -4.66
C GLY A 206 8.67 15.05 -3.90
N SER A 207 8.10 16.14 -3.41
CA SER A 207 8.80 17.15 -2.62
C SER A 207 9.11 16.64 -1.21
N THR A 208 9.95 17.37 -0.49
CA THR A 208 10.07 17.21 0.95
C THR A 208 8.85 17.80 1.68
N LEU A 209 8.54 17.26 2.84
CA LEU A 209 7.53 17.75 3.76
C LEU A 209 8.20 18.39 4.97
N SER A 210 7.85 19.62 5.26
CA SER A 210 8.26 20.36 6.45
C SER A 210 7.05 20.95 7.14
N HIS A 211 7.11 21.06 8.47
CA HIS A 211 5.99 21.55 9.26
C HIS A 211 6.15 23.02 9.63
N THR A 212 5.03 23.72 9.68
CA THR A 212 4.89 25.10 10.17
C THR A 212 3.73 25.17 11.15
N GLY A 213 3.74 26.12 12.09
CA GLY A 213 2.65 26.33 13.03
C GLY A 213 3.11 26.99 14.32
N ILE A 214 2.14 27.41 15.13
CA ILE A 214 2.35 28.17 16.36
C ILE A 214 3.40 27.57 17.33
N PRO A 215 3.46 26.23 17.54
CA PRO A 215 4.47 25.65 18.44
C PRO A 215 5.92 25.86 17.99
N LEU A 216 6.14 26.29 16.76
CA LEU A 216 7.48 26.59 16.21
C LEU A 216 7.83 28.08 16.40
N ASP A 217 6.89 28.93 16.82
CA ASP A 217 7.16 30.32 17.15
C ASP A 217 7.75 30.40 18.57
N VAL A 218 8.94 30.95 18.65
CA VAL A 218 9.74 31.03 19.88
C VAL A 218 10.20 32.47 20.11
N THR A 219 10.56 32.76 21.36
CA THR A 219 11.21 33.99 21.70
C THR A 219 12.69 33.72 21.92
N VAL A 220 13.55 34.37 21.17
CA VAL A 220 15.00 34.19 21.23
C VAL A 220 15.65 35.45 21.86
N THR A 221 16.47 35.27 22.90
CA THR A 221 17.32 36.32 23.42
C THR A 221 18.66 36.29 22.67
N ARG A 222 18.99 37.37 21.98
CA ARG A 222 20.29 37.48 21.30
C ARG A 222 21.41 37.61 22.32
N PRO A 223 22.50 36.83 22.24
CA PRO A 223 23.66 37.05 23.06
C PRO A 223 24.29 38.43 22.72
N PRO A 224 24.82 39.16 23.72
CA PRO A 224 25.46 40.45 23.48
C PRO A 224 26.64 40.28 22.50
N VAL A 225 26.78 41.22 21.58
CA VAL A 225 27.93 41.24 20.66
C VAL A 225 29.14 41.81 21.38
N PRO A 226 30.28 41.12 21.47
CA PRO A 226 31.48 41.63 22.12
C PRO A 226 31.87 43.01 21.61
N GLY A 227 31.98 44.01 22.51
CA GLY A 227 32.38 45.38 22.18
C GLY A 227 31.23 46.34 21.79
N GLN A 228 29.98 45.91 21.83
CA GLN A 228 28.81 46.83 21.75
C GLN A 228 28.21 47.05 23.11
N VAL A 229 27.63 48.26 23.32
CA VAL A 229 26.86 48.57 24.52
C VAL A 229 25.67 47.65 24.58
N ASP A 230 25.53 46.93 25.70
CA ASP A 230 24.44 45.99 25.94
C ASP A 230 23.11 46.77 25.99
N VAL A 231 22.38 46.82 24.90
CA VAL A 231 20.98 47.20 24.90
C VAL A 231 20.20 45.94 25.26
N PRO A 232 19.43 45.90 26.37
CA PRO A 232 18.61 44.75 26.70
C PRO A 232 17.66 44.45 25.52
N GLN A 233 17.96 43.45 24.75
CA GLN A 233 17.08 42.97 23.70
C GLN A 233 16.16 41.94 24.33
N GLU A 234 15.10 42.42 24.95
CA GLU A 234 14.03 41.54 25.40
C GLU A 234 13.49 40.79 24.20
N GLY A 235 13.34 39.49 24.38
CA GLY A 235 12.86 38.43 23.49
C GLY A 235 12.43 38.84 22.08
N GLN A 236 13.26 38.54 21.10
CA GLN A 236 12.91 38.73 19.70
C GLN A 236 12.06 37.57 19.23
N PRO A 237 10.89 37.80 18.59
CA PRO A 237 10.13 36.72 18.00
C PRO A 237 10.93 36.04 16.88
N ALA A 238 10.96 34.73 16.89
CA ALA A 238 11.61 33.91 15.88
C ALA A 238 10.76 32.67 15.60
N THR A 239 10.84 32.13 14.40
CA THR A 239 10.18 30.88 14.03
C THR A 239 11.25 29.81 13.77
N LEU A 240 11.14 28.68 14.45
CA LEU A 240 11.98 27.49 14.19
C LEU A 240 11.62 26.89 12.84
N ASN A 241 12.61 26.67 12.00
CA ASN A 241 12.42 25.95 10.75
C ASN A 241 12.48 24.45 11.01
N SER A 242 11.37 23.73 10.75
CA SER A 242 11.41 22.27 10.78
C SER A 242 12.24 21.75 9.61
N LYS A 243 12.98 20.66 9.83
CA LYS A 243 13.69 19.97 8.77
C LYS A 243 12.68 19.42 7.76
N GLY A 244 12.98 19.56 6.44
CA GLY A 244 12.22 18.88 5.39
C GLY A 244 12.61 17.40 5.32
N TRP A 245 11.62 16.51 5.35
CA TRP A 245 11.78 15.07 5.22
C TRP A 245 11.23 14.61 3.88
N GLY A 246 11.91 13.66 3.22
CA GLY A 246 11.45 13.07 1.98
C GLY A 246 10.16 12.25 2.18
N LEU A 247 9.42 12.03 1.10
CA LEU A 247 8.27 11.13 1.10
C LEU A 247 8.71 9.66 0.98
N PRO A 248 7.86 8.70 1.40
CA PRO A 248 8.16 7.28 1.31
C PRO A 248 7.98 6.79 -0.14
N VAL A 249 9.01 6.95 -0.96
CA VAL A 249 9.00 6.48 -2.36
C VAL A 249 9.00 4.97 -2.38
N LEU A 250 8.09 4.38 -3.14
CA LEU A 250 7.96 2.94 -3.29
C LEU A 250 8.04 2.52 -4.75
N PHE A 251 8.99 1.63 -5.04
CA PHE A 251 9.15 0.96 -6.31
C PHE A 251 8.55 -0.44 -6.25
N ARG A 252 7.74 -0.81 -7.26
CA ARG A 252 7.09 -2.12 -7.35
C ARG A 252 7.30 -2.75 -8.73
N VAL A 253 7.55 -4.04 -8.74
CA VAL A 253 7.51 -4.88 -9.95
C VAL A 253 6.64 -6.09 -9.64
N GLY A 254 5.51 -6.19 -10.31
CA GLY A 254 4.53 -7.25 -10.09
C GLY A 254 4.35 -8.14 -11.32
N VAL A 255 4.05 -9.41 -11.05
CA VAL A 255 3.63 -10.39 -12.07
C VAL A 255 2.42 -11.15 -11.56
N ALA A 256 1.43 -11.36 -12.42
CA ALA A 256 0.25 -12.17 -12.16
C ALA A 256 0.03 -13.15 -13.29
N LEU A 257 -0.14 -14.43 -12.97
CA LEU A 257 -0.38 -15.53 -13.92
C LEU A 257 -1.72 -16.18 -13.63
N ASP A 258 -2.60 -16.25 -14.62
CA ASP A 258 -3.83 -17.05 -14.52
C ASP A 258 -3.47 -18.53 -14.69
N ALA A 259 -3.17 -19.20 -13.57
CA ALA A 259 -2.73 -20.60 -13.56
C ALA A 259 -3.85 -21.56 -14.01
N VAL A 260 -5.09 -21.23 -13.67
CA VAL A 260 -6.30 -21.94 -14.13
C VAL A 260 -7.31 -20.90 -14.60
N SER A 261 -7.86 -21.12 -15.78
CA SER A 261 -9.00 -20.36 -16.31
C SER A 261 -9.94 -21.34 -16.99
N SER A 262 -11.07 -21.62 -16.37
CA SER A 262 -12.06 -22.59 -16.86
C SER A 262 -13.47 -22.09 -16.59
N GLY A 263 -14.14 -21.65 -17.63
CA GLY A 263 -15.50 -21.12 -17.55
C GLY A 263 -15.60 -19.96 -16.56
N GLN A 264 -16.29 -20.18 -15.44
CA GLN A 264 -16.52 -19.18 -14.39
C GLN A 264 -15.41 -19.14 -13.32
N ASN A 265 -14.49 -20.08 -13.35
CA ASN A 265 -13.45 -20.25 -12.33
C ASN A 265 -12.10 -19.77 -12.84
N ARG A 266 -11.40 -18.97 -12.02
CA ARG A 266 -10.04 -18.52 -12.28
C ARG A 266 -9.20 -18.62 -11.02
N VAL A 267 -8.00 -19.14 -11.15
CA VAL A 267 -6.97 -19.11 -10.12
C VAL A 267 -5.81 -18.29 -10.65
N THR A 268 -5.51 -17.19 -9.99
CA THR A 268 -4.40 -16.29 -10.32
C THR A 268 -3.32 -16.41 -9.26
N LEU A 269 -2.09 -16.64 -9.68
CA LEU A 269 -0.90 -16.60 -8.83
C LEU A 269 -0.21 -15.26 -9.04
N LEU A 270 0.27 -14.66 -7.95
CA LEU A 270 0.88 -13.33 -7.94
C LEU A 270 2.24 -13.37 -7.26
N SER A 271 3.16 -12.58 -7.77
CA SER A 271 4.42 -12.26 -7.12
C SER A 271 4.74 -10.80 -7.36
N GLU A 272 5.19 -10.11 -6.32
CA GLU A 272 5.57 -8.71 -6.38
C GLU A 272 6.84 -8.44 -5.57
N PHE A 273 7.75 -7.73 -6.18
CA PHE A 273 8.93 -7.15 -5.54
C PHE A 273 8.62 -5.71 -5.16
N ASN A 274 8.90 -5.34 -3.92
CA ASN A 274 8.68 -4.02 -3.35
C ASN A 274 9.98 -3.47 -2.78
N GLN A 275 10.37 -2.26 -3.19
CA GLN A 275 11.54 -1.55 -2.68
C GLN A 275 11.14 -0.15 -2.23
N PRO A 276 10.86 0.05 -0.94
CA PRO A 276 10.73 1.39 -0.38
C PRO A 276 12.11 2.04 -0.20
N ASN A 277 12.15 3.37 -0.21
CA ASN A 277 13.40 4.13 0.01
C ASN A 277 13.83 4.19 1.49
N ASN A 278 12.92 3.87 2.40
CA ASN A 278 13.08 3.98 3.86
C ASN A 278 13.02 2.63 4.58
N ASN A 279 12.98 1.54 3.83
CA ASN A 279 12.92 0.18 4.38
C ASN A 279 13.60 -0.80 3.42
N ARG A 280 13.80 -2.04 3.87
CA ARG A 280 14.37 -3.10 3.06
C ARG A 280 13.42 -3.56 1.96
N ALA A 281 14.02 -4.06 0.88
CA ALA A 281 13.29 -4.75 -0.17
C ALA A 281 12.52 -5.96 0.38
N GLY A 282 11.36 -6.21 -0.19
CA GLY A 282 10.52 -7.35 0.13
C GLY A 282 9.94 -8.01 -1.10
N PHE A 283 9.55 -9.28 -0.93
CA PHE A 283 8.77 -10.03 -1.91
C PHE A 283 7.44 -10.43 -1.30
N ALA A 284 6.38 -10.28 -2.07
CA ALA A 284 5.07 -10.78 -1.69
C ALA A 284 4.60 -11.82 -2.72
N PHE A 285 3.98 -12.87 -2.23
CA PHE A 285 3.41 -13.97 -3.02
C PHE A 285 1.96 -14.15 -2.62
N GLY A 286 1.07 -14.27 -3.61
CA GLY A 286 -0.35 -14.42 -3.35
C GLY A 286 -1.04 -15.33 -4.35
N ALA A 287 -2.22 -15.77 -3.98
CA ALA A 287 -3.14 -16.49 -4.85
C ALA A 287 -4.57 -15.95 -4.67
N GLU A 288 -5.27 -15.79 -5.78
CA GLU A 288 -6.68 -15.43 -5.80
C GLU A 288 -7.47 -16.51 -6.56
N LEU A 289 -8.46 -17.09 -5.91
CA LEU A 289 -9.54 -17.86 -6.53
C LEU A 289 -10.70 -16.92 -6.82
N SER A 290 -11.16 -16.86 -8.05
CA SER A 290 -12.34 -16.09 -8.45
C SER A 290 -13.37 -17.00 -9.10
N ILE A 291 -14.59 -17.01 -8.57
CA ILE A 291 -15.76 -17.73 -9.10
C ILE A 291 -16.76 -16.65 -9.51
N SER A 292 -16.98 -16.49 -10.80
CA SER A 292 -17.89 -15.48 -11.34
C SER A 292 -19.24 -16.10 -11.74
N ASP A 293 -20.31 -15.29 -11.68
CA ASP A 293 -21.65 -15.64 -12.14
C ASP A 293 -22.16 -16.99 -11.60
N ILE A 294 -22.07 -17.18 -10.28
CA ILE A 294 -22.46 -18.40 -9.58
C ILE A 294 -23.89 -18.77 -9.98
N ALA A 295 -24.07 -19.97 -10.51
CA ALA A 295 -25.38 -20.48 -10.95
C ALA A 295 -26.12 -19.54 -11.95
N LYS A 296 -25.42 -18.69 -12.71
CA LYS A 296 -25.99 -17.69 -13.64
C LYS A 296 -26.89 -16.66 -12.96
N THR A 297 -26.61 -16.36 -11.71
CA THR A 297 -27.38 -15.40 -10.92
C THR A 297 -26.78 -13.98 -10.90
N GLY A 298 -25.54 -13.83 -11.35
CA GLY A 298 -24.77 -12.59 -11.24
C GLY A 298 -23.97 -12.48 -9.95
N PHE A 299 -24.10 -13.39 -9.00
CA PHE A 299 -23.27 -13.42 -7.81
C PHE A 299 -21.86 -13.93 -8.13
N TYR A 300 -20.87 -13.36 -7.42
CA TYR A 300 -19.48 -13.84 -7.49
C TYR A 300 -18.90 -14.03 -6.09
N PHE A 301 -17.91 -14.89 -6.01
CA PHE A 301 -17.09 -15.12 -4.82
C PHE A 301 -15.61 -15.08 -5.17
N GLN A 302 -14.81 -14.52 -4.27
CA GLN A 302 -13.35 -14.49 -4.40
C GLN A 302 -12.71 -14.86 -3.08
N GLY A 303 -11.78 -15.81 -3.09
CA GLY A 303 -10.96 -16.19 -1.94
C GLY A 303 -9.50 -15.83 -2.20
N ARG A 304 -8.79 -15.34 -1.19
CA ARG A 304 -7.41 -14.83 -1.31
C ARG A 304 -6.56 -15.26 -0.13
N GLY A 305 -5.30 -15.50 -0.44
CA GLY A 305 -4.31 -15.74 0.60
C GLY A 305 -2.93 -15.35 0.09
N SER A 306 -2.08 -14.87 0.98
CA SER A 306 -0.75 -14.39 0.62
C SER A 306 0.21 -14.39 1.78
N TRP A 307 1.47 -14.24 1.44
CA TRP A 307 2.56 -14.08 2.37
C TRP A 307 3.59 -13.10 1.82
N GLN A 308 4.06 -12.21 2.68
CA GLN A 308 5.12 -11.25 2.37
C GLN A 308 6.39 -11.65 3.12
N TYR A 309 7.46 -11.77 2.39
CA TYR A 309 8.80 -11.86 2.92
C TYR A 309 9.46 -10.47 2.86
N ALA A 310 9.78 -9.93 4.02
CA ALA A 310 10.69 -8.79 4.13
C ALA A 310 11.99 -9.31 4.74
N ALA A 311 13.15 -8.89 4.19
CA ALA A 311 14.42 -9.22 4.80
C ALA A 311 14.41 -8.76 6.26
N ALA A 312 14.78 -9.65 7.20
CA ALA A 312 14.82 -9.33 8.61
C ALA A 312 15.67 -8.05 8.80
N ASN A 313 15.16 -7.07 9.50
CA ASN A 313 15.98 -5.99 10.01
C ASN A 313 16.88 -6.58 11.11
N ASP A 314 18.01 -5.92 11.41
CA ASP A 314 19.03 -6.38 12.37
C ASP A 314 18.53 -6.50 13.83
N LEU A 315 17.28 -6.11 14.05
CA LEU A 315 16.50 -6.39 15.26
C LEU A 315 15.86 -7.78 15.16
N ASP A 316 16.68 -8.83 14.97
CA ASP A 316 16.18 -10.19 15.18
C ASP A 316 15.90 -10.35 16.69
N PRO A 317 14.63 -10.51 17.11
CA PRO A 317 14.31 -10.70 18.52
C PRO A 317 14.97 -11.96 19.12
N GLY A 318 15.44 -12.87 18.28
CA GLY A 318 16.15 -14.09 18.72
C GLY A 318 17.61 -13.85 19.11
N THR A 319 18.23 -12.75 18.68
CA THR A 319 19.62 -12.41 18.97
C THR A 319 19.78 -11.30 20.01
N ALA A 320 18.72 -10.50 20.26
CA ALA A 320 18.74 -9.50 21.31
C ALA A 320 18.68 -10.17 22.69
N ALA A 321 19.75 -10.08 23.46
CA ALA A 321 19.83 -10.61 24.82
C ALA A 321 18.69 -10.03 25.68
N GLY A 322 17.74 -10.91 26.08
CA GLY A 322 16.60 -10.54 26.94
C GLY A 322 15.21 -10.59 26.32
N PHE A 323 15.06 -10.84 25.01
CA PHE A 323 13.76 -11.10 24.41
C PHE A 323 13.32 -12.55 24.59
N SER A 324 12.13 -12.75 25.13
CA SER A 324 11.59 -14.10 25.37
C SER A 324 11.22 -14.78 24.04
N THR A 325 11.43 -16.10 23.98
CA THR A 325 11.10 -16.97 22.85
C THR A 325 9.62 -16.87 22.41
N GLY A 326 8.72 -16.34 23.25
CA GLY A 326 7.31 -16.08 22.91
C GLY A 326 7.09 -14.99 21.87
N LEU A 327 8.05 -14.06 21.68
CA LEU A 327 7.96 -12.99 20.68
C LEU A 327 8.35 -13.46 19.29
N SER A 328 9.27 -14.41 19.17
CA SER A 328 9.73 -14.95 17.88
C SER A 328 8.59 -15.62 17.09
N GLY A 329 7.69 -16.34 17.78
CA GLY A 329 6.55 -16.99 17.13
C GLY A 329 5.51 -16.00 16.56
N LYS A 330 5.41 -14.79 17.13
CA LYS A 330 4.54 -13.72 16.60
C LYS A 330 5.22 -12.99 15.45
N ALA A 331 6.52 -12.75 15.53
CA ALA A 331 7.29 -12.11 14.45
C ALA A 331 7.25 -12.96 13.16
N ASN A 332 7.34 -14.29 13.28
CA ASN A 332 7.27 -15.20 12.14
C ASN A 332 5.92 -15.22 11.40
N LYS A 333 4.85 -14.66 11.98
CA LYS A 333 3.54 -14.50 11.33
C LYS A 333 3.39 -13.17 10.62
N GLN A 334 4.38 -12.30 10.68
CA GLN A 334 4.36 -11.05 9.94
C GLN A 334 4.24 -11.32 8.44
N GLY A 335 3.37 -10.56 7.76
CA GLY A 335 3.19 -10.66 6.31
C GLY A 335 2.20 -11.73 5.84
N LEU A 336 1.63 -12.57 6.74
CA LEU A 336 0.50 -13.42 6.38
C LEU A 336 -0.77 -12.59 6.23
N ALA A 337 -1.47 -12.79 5.13
CA ALA A 337 -2.78 -12.17 4.92
C ALA A 337 -3.73 -13.14 4.22
N ALA A 338 -5.02 -13.00 4.52
CA ALA A 338 -6.08 -13.74 3.89
C ALA A 338 -7.34 -12.87 3.79
N GLY A 339 -8.21 -13.19 2.84
CA GLY A 339 -9.45 -12.45 2.67
C GLY A 339 -10.40 -13.10 1.70
N PHE A 340 -11.59 -12.55 1.65
CA PHE A 340 -12.60 -12.96 0.70
C PHE A 340 -13.40 -11.76 0.21
N GLY A 341 -13.99 -11.91 -0.97
CA GLY A 341 -14.90 -10.93 -1.54
C GLY A 341 -16.16 -11.62 -2.04
N VAL A 342 -17.28 -10.95 -1.85
CA VAL A 342 -18.58 -11.36 -2.37
C VAL A 342 -19.23 -10.17 -3.06
N GLY A 343 -20.00 -10.43 -4.09
CA GLY A 343 -20.74 -9.36 -4.72
C GLY A 343 -21.71 -9.85 -5.78
N TYR A 344 -22.38 -8.89 -6.36
CA TYR A 344 -23.39 -9.09 -7.38
C TYR A 344 -23.09 -8.18 -8.57
N LYS A 345 -23.08 -8.74 -9.78
CA LYS A 345 -22.87 -8.01 -11.02
C LYS A 345 -23.91 -8.43 -12.03
N ARG A 346 -24.77 -7.52 -12.43
CA ARG A 346 -25.77 -7.76 -13.46
C ARG A 346 -25.93 -6.54 -14.35
N ASN A 347 -25.86 -6.72 -15.66
CA ASN A 347 -25.89 -5.64 -16.63
C ASN A 347 -24.80 -4.59 -16.35
N ARG A 348 -25.21 -3.32 -16.17
CA ARG A 348 -24.30 -2.19 -15.87
C ARG A 348 -24.06 -1.95 -14.39
N PHE A 349 -24.80 -2.62 -13.50
CA PHE A 349 -24.72 -2.41 -12.05
C PHE A 349 -23.94 -3.52 -11.37
N GLY A 350 -23.11 -3.16 -10.42
CA GLY A 350 -22.37 -4.10 -9.59
C GLY A 350 -22.17 -3.56 -8.17
N LEU A 351 -22.34 -4.43 -7.19
CA LEU A 351 -22.01 -4.20 -5.79
C LEU A 351 -21.05 -5.27 -5.32
N GLY A 352 -20.10 -4.89 -4.49
CA GLY A 352 -19.15 -5.83 -3.87
C GLY A 352 -18.77 -5.40 -2.47
N THR A 353 -18.43 -6.40 -1.66
CA THR A 353 -17.83 -6.22 -0.35
C THR A 353 -16.69 -7.19 -0.21
N ASP A 354 -15.53 -6.67 0.19
CA ASP A 354 -14.34 -7.44 0.45
C ASP A 354 -13.94 -7.30 1.91
N TYR A 355 -13.49 -8.41 2.49
CA TYR A 355 -12.89 -8.47 3.81
C TYR A 355 -11.48 -9.02 3.71
N ALA A 356 -10.57 -8.47 4.51
CA ALA A 356 -9.22 -8.98 4.67
C ALA A 356 -8.78 -8.96 6.13
N TYR A 357 -8.00 -9.96 6.50
CA TYR A 357 -7.19 -9.98 7.69
C TYR A 357 -5.71 -9.98 7.29
N ARG A 358 -4.91 -9.10 7.90
CA ARG A 358 -3.46 -9.04 7.71
C ARG A 358 -2.77 -9.11 9.06
N SER A 359 -1.85 -10.04 9.21
CA SER A 359 -1.00 -10.15 10.39
C SER A 359 0.15 -9.12 10.31
N MET A 360 0.33 -8.36 11.39
CA MET A 360 1.40 -7.37 11.53
C MET A 360 2.45 -7.83 12.57
N GLY A 361 2.54 -9.14 12.78
CA GLY A 361 3.49 -9.74 13.69
C GLY A 361 3.26 -9.31 15.13
N LEU A 362 4.27 -8.65 15.72
CA LEU A 362 4.23 -8.16 17.10
C LEU A 362 3.15 -7.10 17.34
N LEU A 363 2.78 -6.34 16.32
CA LEU A 363 1.75 -5.30 16.39
C LEU A 363 0.33 -5.86 16.28
N GLY A 364 0.17 -7.20 16.23
CA GLY A 364 -1.14 -7.84 16.15
C GLY A 364 -1.61 -8.07 14.72
N GLY A 365 -2.84 -7.71 14.41
CA GLY A 365 -3.42 -7.84 13.09
C GLY A 365 -4.49 -6.78 12.84
N THR A 366 -4.74 -6.50 11.57
CA THR A 366 -5.78 -5.56 11.15
C THR A 366 -6.85 -6.25 10.32
N ASN A 367 -8.10 -5.79 10.51
CA ASN A 367 -9.28 -6.22 9.77
C ASN A 367 -9.71 -5.08 8.84
N VAL A 368 -9.81 -5.37 7.57
CA VAL A 368 -10.09 -4.39 6.52
C VAL A 368 -11.40 -4.69 5.86
N LEU A 369 -12.22 -3.67 5.68
CA LEU A 369 -13.47 -3.73 4.95
C LEU A 369 -13.41 -2.80 3.74
N THR A 370 -13.88 -3.29 2.60
CA THR A 370 -13.98 -2.52 1.37
C THR A 370 -15.35 -2.72 0.75
N PHE A 371 -15.95 -1.61 0.31
CA PHE A 371 -17.22 -1.59 -0.41
C PHE A 371 -16.99 -1.04 -1.81
N THR A 372 -17.54 -1.69 -2.81
CA THR A 372 -17.41 -1.31 -4.23
C THR A 372 -18.77 -1.16 -4.86
N VAL A 373 -18.95 -0.12 -5.66
CA VAL A 373 -20.11 0.09 -6.53
C VAL A 373 -19.63 0.40 -7.94
N ASN A 374 -20.27 -0.23 -8.94
CA ASN A 374 -20.02 0.02 -10.37
C ASN A 374 -21.38 0.26 -11.06
N TRP A 375 -21.43 1.19 -12.05
CA TRP A 375 -22.67 1.57 -12.77
C TRP A 375 -22.47 1.85 -14.24
#